data_10fef9ad57c31ab9231084194e78da58
#
_entry.id   10fef9ad57c31ab9231084194e78da58
#
_cell.length_a   1.000
_cell.length_b   1.000
_cell.length_c   1.000
_cell.angle_alpha   90.00
_cell.angle_beta   90.00
_cell.angle_gamma   90.00
#
_symmetry.space_group_name_H-M   'P 1'
#
loop_
_entity.id
_entity.type
_entity.pdbx_description
1 polymer ?
#
loop_
_entity_poly.entity_id
_entity_poly.type
_entity_poly.pdbx_seq_one_letter_code
_entity_poly.pdbx_strand_id
1 'polypeptide(L)'
;MIARKLGLLCFIGVALAFSQQLCAQVGETIPGPLLETRPENGTPIAASVQTNSIFSQPRGLTLSNSVVGGYNDNVNASTGASTSSTGGSGSLYTSDYASLSYTFGTPRTHVSLTTGGGVTYYFDRPEEGYNPAGYLGLSLTHKPSERMTLSLSVFASYQSQPDLSTNLGSNQQLGSFIHSTDTISLAYSWTPRFSTVTSYTLDLLNYFSSAGSLQNRMEHTFGEQFRYLLWPTTAGVAEYRYEIIDYESAPLDSTTHFLLAGLDHTFTPRLNGTFRGGVELRSSESNGFQASPYFQSALTYILHNGFVIWTNSYSIEESNTVGVSSAPAFRTGLTLNYGLTRRLSGNLALFYVYGGNQSGGTSSSSGNTIDISPSLRYLITRRLSANAGYHYTSVSGSQSQNNYFAGLSFSF
;
A
#
# COMPACT_ATOMS: atom_id res chain seq x y z
N MET A 1 -0.21 17.48 26.97
CA MET A 1 0.04 16.03 27.13
C MET A 1 -1.23 15.17 27.28
N ILE A 2 -2.32 15.62 27.88
CA ILE A 2 -3.53 14.82 28.11
C ILE A 2 -4.51 14.84 26.92
N ALA A 3 -4.56 15.88 26.12
CA ALA A 3 -5.48 16.00 24.97
C ALA A 3 -5.08 15.14 23.74
N ARG A 4 -3.82 14.74 23.61
CA ARG A 4 -3.33 13.89 22.50
C ARG A 4 -3.72 12.39 22.64
N LYS A 5 -4.01 11.93 23.86
CA LYS A 5 -4.39 10.53 24.10
C LYS A 5 -5.88 10.21 23.85
N LEU A 6 -6.75 11.23 23.75
CA LEU A 6 -8.19 10.99 23.57
C LEU A 6 -8.59 10.70 22.11
N GLY A 7 -7.83 11.18 21.13
CA GLY A 7 -8.09 10.92 19.71
C GLY A 7 -7.82 9.46 19.29
N LEU A 8 -6.85 8.82 19.93
CA LEU A 8 -6.45 7.45 19.63
C LEU A 8 -7.44 6.40 20.18
N LEU A 9 -8.11 6.72 21.28
CA LEU A 9 -9.03 5.80 21.95
C LEU A 9 -10.39 5.62 21.23
N CYS A 10 -10.82 6.59 20.42
CA CYS A 10 -12.07 6.46 19.66
C CYS A 10 -11.93 5.51 18.45
N PHE A 11 -10.75 5.36 17.85
CA PHE A 11 -10.53 4.45 16.72
C PHE A 11 -10.37 2.98 17.17
N ILE A 12 -9.80 2.75 18.34
CA ILE A 12 -9.59 1.39 18.88
C ILE A 12 -10.89 0.72 19.30
N GLY A 13 -11.90 1.48 19.68
CA GLY A 13 -13.19 0.94 20.15
C GLY A 13 -14.03 0.25 19.08
N VAL A 14 -13.83 0.57 17.79
CA VAL A 14 -14.58 -0.04 16.69
C VAL A 14 -13.91 -1.30 16.14
N ALA A 15 -12.58 -1.38 16.25
CA ALA A 15 -11.81 -2.52 15.75
C ALA A 15 -11.90 -3.77 16.66
N LEU A 16 -12.27 -3.61 17.94
CA LEU A 16 -12.30 -4.71 18.91
C LEU A 16 -13.62 -5.49 18.96
N ALA A 17 -14.66 -5.08 18.24
CA ALA A 17 -15.98 -5.70 18.33
C ALA A 17 -16.22 -6.87 17.35
N PHE A 18 -15.34 -7.09 16.38
CA PHE A 18 -15.50 -8.17 15.40
C PHE A 18 -14.19 -8.95 15.24
N SER A 19 -13.96 -9.89 16.16
CA SER A 19 -12.93 -10.90 15.97
C SER A 19 -13.51 -12.01 15.10
N GLN A 20 -12.94 -12.25 14.00
CA GLN A 20 -12.59 -13.49 13.29
C GLN A 20 -12.47 -13.26 11.80
N GLN A 21 -11.34 -13.65 11.30
CA GLN A 21 -10.98 -14.21 10.03
C GLN A 21 -10.11 -13.38 9.11
N LEU A 22 -8.81 -13.70 9.12
CA LEU A 22 -7.88 -13.22 8.14
C LEU A 22 -7.30 -14.32 7.33
N CYS A 23 -7.67 -14.37 6.12
CA CYS A 23 -6.87 -15.05 5.15
C CYS A 23 -5.76 -14.12 4.71
N ALA A 24 -4.55 -14.63 4.60
CA ALA A 24 -3.68 -14.11 3.61
C ALA A 24 -4.44 -14.12 2.27
N GLN A 25 -5.17 -13.09 1.96
CA GLN A 25 -5.41 -12.67 0.61
C GLN A 25 -4.09 -12.11 0.08
N VAL A 26 -3.05 -12.97 0.19
CA VAL A 26 -1.89 -12.87 -0.63
C VAL A 26 -2.39 -13.19 -2.03
N GLY A 27 -2.99 -12.25 -2.67
CA GLY A 27 -3.56 -12.47 -3.99
C GLY A 27 -4.77 -11.65 -4.33
N GLU A 28 -5.54 -11.16 -3.39
CA GLU A 28 -6.17 -9.88 -3.62
C GLU A 28 -5.16 -8.89 -3.10
N THR A 29 -4.47 -8.28 -4.02
CA THR A 29 -3.78 -7.05 -3.77
C THR A 29 -4.78 -6.21 -2.99
N ILE A 30 -4.64 -6.13 -1.68
CA ILE A 30 -4.78 -4.83 -1.05
C ILE A 30 -4.02 -3.97 -2.04
N PRO A 31 -4.66 -3.05 -2.78
CA PRO A 31 -3.91 -2.16 -3.64
C PRO A 31 -2.80 -1.70 -2.73
N GLY A 32 -1.59 -2.22 -3.00
CA GLY A 32 -0.49 -1.95 -2.10
C GLY A 32 -0.42 -0.44 -2.08
N PRO A 33 -0.46 0.23 -0.94
CA PRO A 33 -0.39 1.67 -0.86
C PRO A 33 0.86 2.24 -1.51
N LEU A 34 1.66 1.43 -2.15
CA LEU A 34 2.98 1.69 -2.69
C LEU A 34 3.10 2.92 -3.54
N LEU A 35 2.03 3.32 -4.17
CA LEU A 35 2.04 4.48 -5.06
C LEU A 35 0.81 5.34 -4.89
N GLU A 36 -0.14 4.89 -4.08
CA GLU A 36 -1.37 5.63 -3.82
C GLU A 36 -1.25 6.65 -2.68
N THR A 37 -0.21 6.60 -1.88
CA THR A 37 0.03 7.56 -0.79
C THR A 37 0.41 8.94 -1.27
N ARG A 38 0.68 9.09 -2.57
CA ARG A 38 0.98 10.41 -3.15
C ARG A 38 -0.14 10.86 -4.06
N PRO A 39 -0.50 12.15 -4.05
CA PRO A 39 -1.77 12.69 -4.56
C PRO A 39 -1.94 12.63 -6.09
N GLU A 40 -1.65 11.50 -6.70
CA GLU A 40 -1.90 11.30 -8.13
C GLU A 40 -3.33 10.86 -8.44
N ASN A 41 -4.08 10.42 -7.43
CA ASN A 41 -5.42 9.86 -7.62
C ASN A 41 -6.51 10.91 -7.93
N GLY A 42 -6.16 12.18 -7.93
CA GLY A 42 -7.08 13.25 -8.32
C GLY A 42 -7.23 13.44 -9.82
N THR A 43 -6.67 12.57 -10.67
CA THR A 43 -6.75 12.78 -12.10
C THR A 43 -8.08 12.27 -12.67
N PRO A 44 -8.93 13.10 -13.26
CA PRO A 44 -10.18 12.65 -13.89
C PRO A 44 -9.97 11.59 -14.97
N ILE A 45 -8.79 11.56 -15.58
CA ILE A 45 -8.44 10.60 -16.65
C ILE A 45 -8.00 9.25 -16.05
N ALA A 46 -7.21 9.24 -14.98
CA ALA A 46 -6.79 8.00 -14.32
C ALA A 46 -7.88 7.39 -13.45
N ALA A 47 -8.63 8.21 -12.72
CA ALA A 47 -9.76 7.76 -11.90
C ALA A 47 -10.88 7.11 -12.73
N SER A 48 -11.09 7.57 -13.97
CA SER A 48 -12.11 6.97 -14.85
C SER A 48 -11.74 5.57 -15.34
N VAL A 49 -10.46 5.22 -15.35
CA VAL A 49 -9.99 3.91 -15.81
C VAL A 49 -9.99 2.88 -14.67
N GLN A 50 -9.67 3.30 -13.45
CA GLN A 50 -9.60 2.37 -12.31
C GLN A 50 -10.97 1.94 -11.78
N THR A 51 -11.98 2.80 -11.86
CA THR A 51 -13.23 2.53 -11.14
C THR A 51 -14.35 1.96 -12.00
N ASN A 52 -14.28 2.04 -13.31
CA ASN A 52 -15.51 1.86 -14.09
C ASN A 52 -15.57 0.72 -15.09
N SER A 53 -14.54 -0.04 -15.34
CA SER A 53 -14.61 -0.89 -16.53
C SER A 53 -14.47 -2.39 -16.37
N ILE A 54 -13.91 -2.91 -15.29
CA ILE A 54 -13.59 -4.34 -15.28
C ILE A 54 -14.40 -5.16 -14.27
N PHE A 55 -14.75 -4.56 -13.14
CA PHE A 55 -15.61 -5.20 -12.16
C PHE A 55 -16.66 -4.18 -11.69
N SER A 56 -17.88 -4.27 -12.27
CA SER A 56 -19.04 -3.69 -11.61
C SER A 56 -19.18 -4.41 -10.26
N GLN A 57 -18.62 -3.80 -9.20
CA GLN A 57 -18.88 -4.31 -7.86
C GLN A 57 -20.40 -4.33 -7.67
N PRO A 58 -20.98 -5.44 -7.23
CA PRO A 58 -22.42 -5.49 -6.99
C PRO A 58 -22.74 -4.40 -5.98
N ARG A 59 -23.70 -3.54 -6.32
CA ARG A 59 -24.26 -2.59 -5.37
C ARG A 59 -24.85 -3.40 -4.24
N GLY A 60 -24.31 -3.22 -3.02
CA GLY A 60 -24.80 -3.94 -1.88
C GLY A 60 -23.73 -4.31 -0.87
N LEU A 61 -24.17 -5.08 0.08
CA LEU A 61 -23.33 -5.66 1.13
C LEU A 61 -22.84 -7.03 0.65
N THR A 62 -21.54 -7.24 0.72
CA THR A 62 -20.90 -8.54 0.50
C THR A 62 -20.13 -8.91 1.75
N LEU A 63 -20.43 -10.06 2.29
CA LEU A 63 -19.68 -10.68 3.38
C LEU A 63 -18.88 -11.84 2.79
N SER A 64 -17.60 -11.90 3.07
CA SER A 64 -16.77 -13.04 2.67
C SER A 64 -16.01 -13.61 3.85
N ASN A 65 -15.76 -14.91 3.76
CA ASN A 65 -15.03 -15.69 4.71
C ASN A 65 -14.03 -16.56 3.96
N SER A 66 -12.82 -16.71 4.49
CA SER A 66 -11.77 -17.46 3.85
C SER A 66 -10.93 -18.20 4.87
N VAL A 67 -10.76 -19.49 4.65
CA VAL A 67 -9.88 -20.36 5.46
C VAL A 67 -8.73 -20.82 4.59
N VAL A 68 -7.52 -20.64 5.08
CA VAL A 68 -6.28 -20.99 4.37
C VAL A 68 -5.39 -21.83 5.26
N GLY A 69 -4.78 -22.86 4.69
CA GLY A 69 -3.64 -23.55 5.26
C GLY A 69 -2.40 -23.30 4.43
N GLY A 70 -1.24 -23.26 5.06
CA GLY A 70 -0.01 -23.00 4.35
C GLY A 70 1.23 -23.47 5.11
N TYR A 71 2.36 -23.26 4.46
CA TYR A 71 3.69 -23.51 5.03
C TYR A 71 4.57 -22.29 4.75
N ASN A 72 5.19 -21.77 5.80
CA ASN A 72 6.17 -20.71 5.75
C ASN A 72 7.52 -21.29 6.20
N ASP A 73 8.55 -21.20 5.36
CA ASP A 73 9.86 -21.77 5.66
C ASP A 73 10.69 -20.95 6.65
N ASN A 74 10.28 -19.69 6.89
CA ASN A 74 11.01 -18.77 7.76
C ASN A 74 10.08 -17.80 8.51
N VAL A 75 9.39 -18.32 9.51
CA VAL A 75 8.46 -17.52 10.33
C VAL A 75 9.18 -16.45 11.15
N ASN A 76 10.48 -16.61 11.41
CA ASN A 76 11.29 -15.69 12.21
C ASN A 76 12.09 -14.66 11.37
N ALA A 77 11.93 -14.63 10.05
CA ALA A 77 12.61 -13.68 9.18
C ALA A 77 12.40 -12.22 9.58
N SER A 78 11.36 -11.98 10.34
CA SER A 78 10.90 -10.68 10.75
C SER A 78 11.51 -10.13 12.03
N THR A 79 12.09 -10.95 12.86
CA THR A 79 12.72 -10.47 14.09
C THR A 79 14.19 -10.20 13.79
N GLY A 80 14.55 -8.98 13.45
CA GLY A 80 15.93 -8.54 13.23
C GLY A 80 16.91 -8.77 14.40
N ALA A 81 16.59 -9.72 15.27
CA ALA A 81 17.50 -10.25 16.26
C ALA A 81 18.53 -11.13 15.53
N SER A 82 19.73 -10.58 15.35
CA SER A 82 20.95 -11.32 15.06
C SER A 82 21.27 -12.25 16.24
N THR A 83 20.39 -13.19 16.54
CA THR A 83 20.77 -14.33 17.35
C THR A 83 21.42 -15.34 16.41
N SER A 84 22.72 -15.25 16.39
CA SER A 84 23.58 -16.34 15.97
C SER A 84 22.97 -17.67 16.41
N SER A 85 22.84 -18.56 15.46
CA SER A 85 22.52 -19.98 15.60
C SER A 85 21.02 -20.32 15.59
N THR A 86 20.78 -21.11 14.65
CA THR A 86 19.70 -22.03 14.29
C THR A 86 18.81 -21.54 13.17
N GLY A 87 18.91 -22.26 12.08
CA GLY A 87 18.25 -22.06 10.81
C GLY A 87 16.78 -21.70 10.91
N GLY A 88 16.32 -21.02 9.88
CA GLY A 88 14.93 -20.60 9.76
C GLY A 88 13.98 -21.70 10.22
N SER A 89 13.15 -21.42 11.21
CA SER A 89 12.14 -22.37 11.64
C SER A 89 10.95 -22.23 10.72
N GLY A 90 10.83 -23.17 9.79
CA GLY A 90 9.63 -23.32 9.00
C GLY A 90 8.46 -23.75 9.88
N SER A 91 7.26 -23.29 9.59
CA SER A 91 6.05 -23.70 10.28
C SER A 91 4.88 -23.87 9.32
N LEU A 92 4.09 -24.89 9.57
CA LEU A 92 2.74 -24.96 9.04
C LEU A 92 1.88 -23.92 9.75
N TYR A 93 0.90 -23.38 9.04
CA TYR A 93 -0.05 -22.43 9.62
C TYR A 93 -1.46 -22.64 9.09
N THR A 94 -2.41 -22.16 9.84
CA THR A 94 -3.79 -21.95 9.40
C THR A 94 -4.19 -20.51 9.63
N SER A 95 -4.94 -19.98 8.70
CA SER A 95 -5.49 -18.62 8.81
C SER A 95 -6.98 -18.65 8.56
N ASP A 96 -7.69 -17.83 9.28
CA ASP A 96 -9.12 -17.65 9.11
C ASP A 96 -9.45 -16.15 9.02
N TYR A 97 -10.17 -15.72 7.95
CA TYR A 97 -10.37 -14.31 7.58
C TYR A 97 -11.81 -13.98 7.20
N ALA A 98 -12.43 -12.96 7.83
CA ALA A 98 -13.66 -12.38 7.35
C ALA A 98 -13.46 -10.99 6.81
N SER A 99 -14.16 -10.68 5.76
CA SER A 99 -14.25 -9.32 5.24
C SER A 99 -15.68 -8.96 4.88
N LEU A 100 -15.95 -7.67 5.02
CA LEU A 100 -17.19 -7.04 4.68
C LEU A 100 -16.90 -5.93 3.68
N SER A 101 -17.60 -5.95 2.57
CA SER A 101 -17.57 -4.88 1.57
C SER A 101 -18.97 -4.33 1.39
N TYR A 102 -19.09 -3.01 1.45
CA TYR A 102 -20.32 -2.30 1.19
C TYR A 102 -20.09 -1.22 0.16
N THR A 103 -20.83 -1.27 -0.94
CA THR A 103 -20.74 -0.28 -2.01
C THR A 103 -22.08 0.39 -2.20
N PHE A 104 -22.08 1.71 -2.11
CA PHE A 104 -23.23 2.56 -2.38
C PHE A 104 -22.90 3.55 -3.49
N GLY A 105 -23.81 3.77 -4.41
CA GLY A 105 -23.59 4.70 -5.52
C GLY A 105 -24.85 5.42 -5.96
N THR A 106 -24.73 6.73 -6.12
CA THR A 106 -25.64 7.59 -6.89
C THR A 106 -24.86 8.14 -8.10
N PRO A 107 -25.51 8.78 -9.10
CA PRO A 107 -24.79 9.41 -10.21
C PRO A 107 -23.72 10.43 -9.79
N ARG A 108 -23.84 11.00 -8.61
CA ARG A 108 -22.93 12.03 -8.10
C ARG A 108 -22.08 11.60 -6.91
N THR A 109 -22.45 10.52 -6.24
CA THR A 109 -21.75 10.06 -5.04
C THR A 109 -21.48 8.59 -5.13
N HIS A 110 -20.25 8.19 -4.91
CA HIS A 110 -19.84 6.79 -4.82
C HIS A 110 -19.10 6.57 -3.51
N VAL A 111 -19.53 5.57 -2.76
CA VAL A 111 -18.94 5.18 -1.47
C VAL A 111 -18.63 3.70 -1.50
N SER A 112 -17.43 3.33 -1.12
CA SER A 112 -17.03 1.95 -0.90
C SER A 112 -16.40 1.83 0.50
N LEU A 113 -16.94 0.95 1.29
CA LEU A 113 -16.41 0.58 2.61
C LEU A 113 -15.98 -0.87 2.55
N THR A 114 -14.74 -1.14 2.94
CA THR A 114 -14.20 -2.48 3.09
C THR A 114 -13.59 -2.63 4.47
N THR A 115 -13.85 -3.71 5.14
CA THR A 115 -13.21 -4.02 6.41
C THR A 115 -13.00 -5.51 6.51
N GLY A 116 -11.96 -5.91 7.18
CA GLY A 116 -11.69 -7.31 7.40
C GLY A 116 -10.76 -7.52 8.59
N GLY A 117 -10.75 -8.73 9.08
CA GLY A 117 -9.90 -9.11 10.17
C GLY A 117 -9.81 -10.62 10.36
N GLY A 118 -8.75 -11.10 11.03
CA GLY A 118 -8.59 -12.50 11.31
C GLY A 118 -7.33 -12.85 12.05
N VAL A 119 -7.03 -14.12 12.06
CA VAL A 119 -5.93 -14.69 12.86
C VAL A 119 -5.20 -15.74 12.04
N THR A 120 -3.90 -15.65 12.03
CA THR A 120 -3.01 -16.73 11.58
C THR A 120 -2.42 -17.44 12.78
N TYR A 121 -2.52 -18.76 12.81
CA TYR A 121 -1.93 -19.60 13.83
C TYR A 121 -0.80 -20.44 13.25
N TYR A 122 0.40 -20.30 13.83
CA TYR A 122 1.59 -21.08 13.48
C TYR A 122 1.78 -22.22 14.47
N PHE A 123 1.87 -23.46 13.97
CA PHE A 123 1.91 -24.66 14.80
C PHE A 123 3.24 -24.85 15.54
N ASP A 124 4.33 -24.33 14.98
CA ASP A 124 5.68 -24.48 15.52
C ASP A 124 6.20 -23.23 16.26
N ARG A 125 5.26 -22.31 16.64
CA ARG A 125 5.53 -21.12 17.47
C ARG A 125 4.69 -21.12 18.74
N PRO A 126 5.02 -21.90 19.76
CA PRO A 126 4.13 -22.10 20.91
C PRO A 126 3.91 -20.83 21.76
N GLU A 127 4.84 -19.87 21.79
CA GLU A 127 4.71 -18.68 22.65
C GLU A 127 4.01 -17.50 21.97
N GLU A 128 3.99 -17.45 20.63
CA GLU A 128 3.37 -16.39 19.83
C GLU A 128 2.58 -16.96 18.63
N GLY A 129 1.89 -18.08 18.85
CA GLY A 129 1.20 -18.81 17.78
C GLY A 129 0.08 -18.03 17.10
N TYR A 130 -0.54 -17.05 17.78
CA TYR A 130 -1.65 -16.28 17.26
C TYR A 130 -1.21 -14.91 16.75
N ASN A 131 -1.40 -14.67 15.48
CA ASN A 131 -1.06 -13.43 14.82
C ASN A 131 -2.32 -12.79 14.24
N PRO A 132 -2.97 -11.87 14.99
CA PRO A 132 -4.10 -11.13 14.48
C PRO A 132 -3.66 -10.08 13.47
N ALA A 133 -4.51 -9.82 12.50
CA ALA A 133 -4.39 -8.69 11.61
C ALA A 133 -5.77 -8.19 11.21
N GLY A 134 -5.87 -6.94 10.73
CA GLY A 134 -7.14 -6.36 10.32
C GLY A 134 -6.94 -5.13 9.48
N TYR A 135 -7.97 -4.74 8.73
CA TYR A 135 -7.96 -3.51 7.96
C TYR A 135 -9.33 -2.86 7.89
N LEU A 136 -9.30 -1.56 7.61
CA LEU A 136 -10.46 -0.74 7.29
C LEU A 136 -10.09 0.10 6.06
N GLY A 137 -10.91 0.07 5.02
CA GLY A 137 -10.80 0.90 3.84
C GLY A 137 -12.12 1.64 3.59
N LEU A 138 -12.06 2.95 3.38
CA LEU A 138 -13.18 3.77 2.98
C LEU A 138 -12.77 4.61 1.77
N SER A 139 -13.53 4.53 0.70
CA SER A 139 -13.39 5.46 -0.41
C SER A 139 -14.71 6.17 -0.67
N LEU A 140 -14.64 7.49 -0.85
CA LEU A 140 -15.75 8.35 -1.20
C LEU A 140 -15.35 9.21 -2.40
N THR A 141 -16.16 9.21 -3.43
CA THR A 141 -16.07 10.19 -4.50
C THR A 141 -17.40 10.91 -4.61
N HIS A 142 -17.39 12.23 -4.51
CA HIS A 142 -18.58 13.06 -4.62
C HIS A 142 -18.38 14.17 -5.66
N LYS A 143 -19.34 14.32 -6.56
CA LYS A 143 -19.36 15.36 -7.60
C LYS A 143 -20.45 16.39 -7.27
N PRO A 144 -20.12 17.42 -6.47
CA PRO A 144 -21.08 18.51 -6.15
C PRO A 144 -21.55 19.23 -7.41
N SER A 145 -20.69 19.37 -8.41
CA SER A 145 -20.99 19.94 -9.72
C SER A 145 -20.22 19.18 -10.82
N GLU A 146 -20.51 19.49 -12.08
CA GLU A 146 -19.79 18.93 -13.23
C GLU A 146 -18.31 19.34 -13.26
N ARG A 147 -17.96 20.44 -12.59
CA ARG A 147 -16.59 20.99 -12.55
C ARG A 147 -15.82 20.59 -11.30
N MET A 148 -16.49 20.01 -10.29
CA MET A 148 -15.90 19.75 -8.99
C MET A 148 -16.02 18.30 -8.62
N THR A 149 -14.91 17.68 -8.22
CA THR A 149 -14.88 16.33 -7.70
C THR A 149 -14.13 16.34 -6.37
N LEU A 150 -14.78 15.86 -5.33
CA LEU A 150 -14.20 15.62 -4.00
C LEU A 150 -13.97 14.12 -3.86
N SER A 151 -12.76 13.73 -3.47
CA SER A 151 -12.41 12.34 -3.17
C SER A 151 -11.83 12.24 -1.77
N LEU A 152 -12.21 11.17 -1.07
CA LEU A 152 -11.66 10.78 0.23
C LEU A 152 -11.30 9.32 0.14
N SER A 153 -10.09 8.97 0.55
CA SER A 153 -9.61 7.60 0.73
C SER A 153 -9.04 7.49 2.13
N VAL A 154 -9.51 6.54 2.89
CA VAL A 154 -9.02 6.22 4.23
C VAL A 154 -8.67 4.75 4.22
N PHE A 155 -7.46 4.42 4.60
CA PHE A 155 -7.02 3.05 4.77
C PHE A 155 -6.26 2.91 6.08
N ALA A 156 -6.66 1.97 6.91
CA ALA A 156 -5.96 1.65 8.14
C ALA A 156 -5.80 0.13 8.26
N SER A 157 -4.64 -0.32 8.68
CA SER A 157 -4.35 -1.73 8.93
C SER A 157 -3.63 -1.93 10.26
N TYR A 158 -3.94 -3.04 10.91
CA TYR A 158 -3.17 -3.60 12.01
C TYR A 158 -2.56 -4.92 11.57
N GLN A 159 -1.28 -5.08 11.78
CA GLN A 159 -0.56 -6.30 11.45
C GLN A 159 0.29 -6.71 12.65
N SER A 160 0.25 -7.99 13.01
CA SER A 160 1.10 -8.58 14.06
C SER A 160 2.37 -9.19 13.50
N GLN A 161 2.39 -9.45 12.21
CA GLN A 161 3.56 -9.88 11.47
C GLN A 161 3.97 -8.83 10.46
N PRO A 162 5.27 -8.71 10.25
CA PRO A 162 5.81 -7.82 9.25
C PRO A 162 5.41 -8.27 7.85
N ASP A 163 4.96 -7.32 7.06
CA ASP A 163 4.84 -7.46 5.62
C ASP A 163 6.10 -6.88 4.98
N LEU A 164 6.93 -7.74 4.42
CA LEU A 164 8.18 -7.34 3.78
C LEU A 164 7.98 -6.73 2.40
N SER A 165 6.78 -6.85 1.83
CA SER A 165 6.45 -6.35 0.50
C SER A 165 6.08 -4.89 0.48
N THR A 166 5.89 -4.26 1.63
CA THR A 166 5.23 -3.00 1.69
C THR A 166 6.14 -1.78 1.72
N ASN A 167 5.57 -0.72 1.47
CA ASN A 167 5.82 0.68 1.40
C ASN A 167 6.45 1.34 2.61
N LEU A 168 6.58 0.62 3.69
CA LEU A 168 6.99 1.16 4.98
C LEU A 168 8.50 1.37 5.09
N GLY A 169 9.17 1.61 3.96
CA GLY A 169 10.61 1.78 3.89
C GLY A 169 11.34 0.51 3.45
N SER A 170 12.62 0.62 3.22
CA SER A 170 13.41 -0.40 2.54
C SER A 170 13.93 -1.52 3.44
N ASN A 171 13.54 -1.61 4.72
CA ASN A 171 14.18 -2.55 5.64
C ASN A 171 13.29 -3.05 6.79
N GLN A 172 13.86 -3.90 7.58
CA GLN A 172 13.39 -4.77 8.65
C GLN A 172 12.26 -4.21 9.51
N GLN A 173 11.27 -5.02 9.72
CA GLN A 173 10.13 -4.69 10.58
C GLN A 173 10.38 -5.08 12.02
N LEU A 174 9.84 -4.29 12.91
CA LEU A 174 10.19 -4.26 14.32
C LEU A 174 9.05 -4.74 15.24
N GLY A 175 8.13 -5.55 14.72
CA GLY A 175 7.01 -6.09 15.50
C GLY A 175 5.65 -5.71 14.94
N SER A 176 4.59 -5.89 15.73
CA SER A 176 3.24 -5.49 15.33
C SER A 176 3.09 -3.97 15.24
N PHE A 177 2.29 -3.52 14.27
CA PHE A 177 2.11 -2.10 14.00
C PHE A 177 0.71 -1.76 13.50
N ILE A 178 0.36 -0.49 13.61
CA ILE A 178 -0.75 0.12 12.88
C ILE A 178 -0.14 1.02 11.80
N HIS A 179 -0.66 0.90 10.60
CA HIS A 179 -0.40 1.78 9.48
C HIS A 179 -1.72 2.35 8.97
N SER A 180 -1.80 3.68 8.80
CA SER A 180 -2.95 4.36 8.20
C SER A 180 -2.49 5.34 7.15
N THR A 181 -3.19 5.35 6.02
CA THR A 181 -3.00 6.33 4.94
C THR A 181 -4.34 6.93 4.58
N ASP A 182 -4.47 8.24 4.82
CA ASP A 182 -5.70 8.97 4.67
C ASP A 182 -5.50 10.12 3.68
N THR A 183 -6.20 10.10 2.56
CA THR A 183 -6.07 11.12 1.51
C THR A 183 -7.41 11.79 1.25
N ILE A 184 -7.41 13.12 1.24
CA ILE A 184 -8.52 13.93 0.74
C ILE A 184 -8.03 14.76 -0.46
N SER A 185 -8.82 14.81 -1.53
CA SER A 185 -8.47 15.61 -2.69
C SER A 185 -9.69 16.31 -3.28
N LEU A 186 -9.44 17.50 -3.82
CA LEU A 186 -10.39 18.32 -4.50
C LEU A 186 -9.90 18.66 -5.90
N ALA A 187 -10.56 18.12 -6.91
CA ALA A 187 -10.32 18.45 -8.30
C ALA A 187 -11.34 19.51 -8.78
N TYR A 188 -10.85 20.57 -9.41
CA TYR A 188 -11.69 21.63 -9.97
C TYR A 188 -11.30 21.95 -11.41
N SER A 189 -12.28 21.90 -12.33
CA SER A 189 -12.12 22.22 -13.74
C SER A 189 -12.48 23.68 -14.00
N TRP A 190 -11.47 24.54 -14.13
CA TRP A 190 -11.64 25.98 -14.41
C TRP A 190 -12.15 26.21 -15.82
N THR A 191 -11.56 25.48 -16.76
CA THR A 191 -11.94 25.49 -18.18
C THR A 191 -11.94 24.06 -18.72
N PRO A 192 -12.43 23.78 -19.92
CA PRO A 192 -12.35 22.45 -20.52
C PRO A 192 -10.90 21.91 -20.69
N ARG A 193 -9.89 22.79 -20.63
CA ARG A 193 -8.48 22.40 -20.79
C ARG A 193 -7.64 22.56 -19.53
N PHE A 194 -8.12 23.33 -18.54
CA PHE A 194 -7.33 23.62 -17.35
C PHE A 194 -8.08 23.20 -16.10
N SER A 195 -7.41 22.42 -15.26
CA SER A 195 -7.91 21.97 -13.96
C SER A 195 -6.80 21.98 -12.91
N THR A 196 -7.22 22.08 -11.66
CA THR A 196 -6.35 21.97 -10.49
C THR A 196 -6.79 20.81 -9.62
N VAL A 197 -5.83 20.21 -8.89
CA VAL A 197 -6.10 19.21 -7.87
C VAL A 197 -5.33 19.60 -6.62
N THR A 198 -6.06 19.96 -5.58
CA THR A 198 -5.53 20.18 -4.24
C THR A 198 -5.71 18.90 -3.43
N SER A 199 -4.70 18.47 -2.71
CA SER A 199 -4.73 17.24 -1.93
C SER A 199 -4.00 17.37 -0.61
N TYR A 200 -4.43 16.56 0.33
CA TYR A 200 -3.78 16.36 1.60
C TYR A 200 -3.76 14.86 1.90
N THR A 201 -2.58 14.34 2.26
CA THR A 201 -2.40 12.96 2.70
C THR A 201 -1.80 12.95 4.09
N LEU A 202 -2.37 12.14 4.95
CA LEU A 202 -1.84 11.77 6.26
C LEU A 202 -1.43 10.30 6.21
N ASP A 203 -0.16 10.03 6.50
CA ASP A 203 0.35 8.67 6.69
C ASP A 203 0.80 8.52 8.14
N LEU A 204 0.36 7.46 8.80
CA LEU A 204 0.65 7.20 10.22
C LEU A 204 1.20 5.80 10.36
N LEU A 205 2.37 5.69 10.97
CA LEU A 205 3.00 4.42 11.31
C LEU A 205 3.29 4.37 12.80
N ASN A 206 2.75 3.35 13.48
CA ASN A 206 2.93 3.18 14.92
C ASN A 206 3.22 1.72 15.26
N TYR A 207 4.43 1.45 15.72
CA TYR A 207 4.86 0.15 16.23
C TYR A 207 4.55 0.00 17.72
N PHE A 208 4.15 -1.20 18.12
CA PHE A 208 3.85 -1.51 19.53
C PHE A 208 5.05 -2.06 20.30
N SER A 209 6.12 -2.44 19.60
CA SER A 209 7.36 -2.90 20.25
C SER A 209 8.24 -1.74 20.68
N SER A 210 8.99 -1.90 21.77
CA SER A 210 9.92 -0.89 22.25
C SER A 210 11.04 -0.55 21.26
N ALA A 211 11.49 -1.55 20.48
CA ALA A 211 12.50 -1.34 19.44
C ALA A 211 11.91 -0.60 18.22
N GLY A 212 10.65 -0.86 17.89
CA GLY A 212 9.96 -0.22 16.77
C GLY A 212 9.46 1.17 17.06
N SER A 213 9.24 1.53 18.32
CA SER A 213 8.68 2.83 18.71
C SER A 213 9.55 4.03 18.29
N LEU A 214 10.86 3.82 18.06
CA LEU A 214 11.75 4.85 17.51
C LEU A 214 11.43 5.19 16.03
N GLN A 215 10.65 4.38 15.35
CA GLN A 215 10.20 4.58 13.97
C GLN A 215 8.74 5.04 13.88
N ASN A 216 8.09 5.25 15.03
CA ASN A 216 6.76 5.81 15.07
C ASN A 216 6.79 7.22 14.50
N ARG A 217 5.97 7.45 13.48
CA ARG A 217 5.96 8.71 12.77
C ARG A 217 4.60 9.05 12.19
N MET A 218 4.45 10.31 11.89
CA MET A 218 3.30 10.89 11.22
C MET A 218 3.81 11.74 10.06
N GLU A 219 3.32 11.46 8.86
CA GLU A 219 3.71 12.14 7.64
C GLU A 219 2.52 12.94 7.11
N HIS A 220 2.69 14.23 6.89
CA HIS A 220 1.70 15.14 6.35
C HIS A 220 2.16 15.61 4.98
N THR A 221 1.43 15.28 3.93
CA THR A 221 1.74 15.73 2.56
C THR A 221 0.63 16.62 2.03
N PHE A 222 0.98 17.85 1.67
CA PHE A 222 0.11 18.81 0.99
C PHE A 222 0.53 18.87 -0.47
N GLY A 223 -0.42 18.71 -1.39
CA GLY A 223 -0.16 18.71 -2.83
C GLY A 223 -1.07 19.67 -3.60
N GLU A 224 -0.49 20.33 -4.59
CA GLU A 224 -1.22 21.15 -5.57
C GLU A 224 -0.74 20.78 -6.97
N GLN A 225 -1.67 20.37 -7.83
CA GLN A 225 -1.40 20.04 -9.22
C GLN A 225 -2.12 21.01 -10.15
N PHE A 226 -1.39 21.49 -11.15
CA PHE A 226 -1.89 22.27 -12.26
C PHE A 226 -1.83 21.41 -13.52
N ARG A 227 -2.98 21.17 -14.14
CA ARG A 227 -3.16 20.26 -15.26
C ARG A 227 -3.67 21.01 -16.47
N TYR A 228 -2.97 20.89 -17.59
CA TYR A 228 -3.37 21.50 -18.85
C TYR A 228 -3.45 20.47 -19.97
N LEU A 229 -4.61 20.38 -20.61
CA LEU A 229 -4.85 19.49 -21.73
C LEU A 229 -4.15 20.02 -22.98
N LEU A 230 -2.98 19.48 -23.29
CA LEU A 230 -2.17 19.83 -24.46
C LEU A 230 -2.84 19.31 -25.73
N TRP A 231 -3.23 18.04 -25.72
CA TRP A 231 -3.97 17.35 -26.79
C TRP A 231 -5.09 16.54 -26.17
N PRO A 232 -6.08 16.07 -26.97
CA PRO A 232 -7.19 15.26 -26.42
C PRO A 232 -6.79 14.04 -25.59
N THR A 233 -5.59 13.52 -25.82
CA THR A 233 -5.04 12.32 -25.15
C THR A 233 -3.88 12.63 -24.21
N THR A 234 -3.48 13.88 -24.05
CA THR A 234 -2.27 14.26 -23.29
C THR A 234 -2.52 15.48 -22.43
N ALA A 235 -2.32 15.35 -21.15
CA ALA A 235 -2.29 16.45 -20.21
C ALA A 235 -0.86 16.68 -19.69
N GLY A 236 -0.39 17.92 -19.75
CA GLY A 236 0.80 18.37 -19.03
C GLY A 236 0.43 18.65 -17.59
N VAL A 237 1.31 18.31 -16.67
CA VAL A 237 1.12 18.49 -15.23
C VAL A 237 2.33 19.21 -14.64
N ALA A 238 2.07 20.24 -13.85
CA ALA A 238 3.03 20.83 -12.94
C ALA A 238 2.52 20.60 -11.52
N GLU A 239 3.38 20.16 -10.62
CA GLU A 239 2.98 19.77 -9.28
C GLU A 239 3.96 20.27 -8.24
N TYR A 240 3.43 20.76 -7.13
CA TYR A 240 4.17 21.08 -5.93
C TYR A 240 3.62 20.24 -4.79
N ARG A 241 4.52 19.63 -4.00
CA ARG A 241 4.18 18.96 -2.74
C ARG A 241 5.03 19.52 -1.62
N TYR A 242 4.44 19.59 -0.45
CA TYR A 242 5.12 19.88 0.80
C TYR A 242 4.80 18.78 1.79
N GLU A 243 5.84 18.14 2.30
CA GLU A 243 5.75 17.03 3.24
C GLU A 243 6.44 17.41 4.55
N ILE A 244 5.80 17.03 5.63
CA ILE A 244 6.33 17.15 7.00
C ILE A 244 6.29 15.75 7.60
N ILE A 245 7.41 15.31 8.16
CA ILE A 245 7.53 14.02 8.84
C ILE A 245 7.94 14.28 10.27
N ASP A 246 7.06 13.93 11.20
CA ASP A 246 7.25 14.07 12.64
C ASP A 246 7.46 12.68 13.26
N TYR A 247 8.60 12.47 13.90
CA TYR A 247 8.90 11.25 14.64
C TYR A 247 8.56 11.42 16.13
N GLU A 248 7.90 10.44 16.72
CA GLU A 248 7.45 10.53 18.12
C GLU A 248 8.61 10.48 19.12
N SER A 249 9.64 9.69 18.85
CA SER A 249 10.68 9.33 19.84
C SER A 249 12.12 9.47 19.33
N ALA A 250 12.33 9.85 18.09
CA ALA A 250 13.66 9.99 17.49
C ALA A 250 13.85 11.40 16.89
N PRO A 251 15.05 12.00 16.95
CA PRO A 251 15.33 13.29 16.34
C PRO A 251 15.56 13.11 14.81
N LEU A 252 14.55 12.63 14.11
CA LEU A 252 14.59 12.33 12.68
C LEU A 252 13.61 13.18 11.87
N ASP A 253 13.00 14.18 12.51
CA ASP A 253 12.02 15.07 11.88
C ASP A 253 12.57 15.69 10.61
N SER A 254 11.69 15.81 9.61
CA SER A 254 12.10 16.36 8.33
C SER A 254 10.97 17.08 7.62
N THR A 255 11.37 17.98 6.73
CA THR A 255 10.47 18.66 5.79
C THR A 255 11.00 18.50 4.39
N THR A 256 10.11 18.26 3.44
CA THR A 256 10.48 18.01 2.03
C THR A 256 9.61 18.84 1.10
N HIS A 257 10.25 19.49 0.13
CA HIS A 257 9.58 20.18 -0.98
C HIS A 257 9.82 19.40 -2.27
N PHE A 258 8.73 19.05 -2.97
CA PHE A 258 8.81 18.42 -4.28
C PHE A 258 8.36 19.42 -5.35
N LEU A 259 9.21 19.63 -6.34
CA LEU A 259 8.91 20.44 -7.53
C LEU A 259 8.92 19.52 -8.74
N LEU A 260 7.74 19.21 -9.25
CA LEU A 260 7.55 18.16 -10.25
C LEU A 260 6.90 18.70 -11.52
N ALA A 261 7.27 18.12 -12.63
CA ALA A 261 6.58 18.28 -13.91
C ALA A 261 6.34 16.90 -14.53
N GLY A 262 5.31 16.79 -15.34
CA GLY A 262 4.97 15.49 -15.90
C GLY A 262 3.92 15.52 -16.98
N LEU A 263 3.58 14.32 -17.42
CA LEU A 263 2.60 14.07 -18.46
C LEU A 263 1.68 12.92 -18.06
N ASP A 264 0.40 13.09 -18.36
CA ASP A 264 -0.57 11.99 -18.38
C ASP A 264 -0.97 11.77 -19.83
N HIS A 265 -0.76 10.55 -20.33
CA HIS A 265 -1.00 10.24 -21.73
C HIS A 265 -1.82 8.97 -21.90
N THR A 266 -2.83 9.05 -22.75
CA THR A 266 -3.62 7.90 -23.20
C THR A 266 -3.12 7.47 -24.57
N PHE A 267 -2.25 6.45 -24.60
CA PHE A 267 -1.68 5.91 -25.85
C PHE A 267 -2.73 5.25 -26.72
N THR A 268 -3.60 4.48 -26.06
CA THR A 268 -4.76 3.83 -26.67
C THR A 268 -5.92 3.78 -25.65
N PRO A 269 -7.15 3.45 -26.02
CA PRO A 269 -8.23 3.28 -25.04
C PRO A 269 -7.95 2.22 -23.96
N ARG A 270 -6.92 1.40 -24.14
CA ARG A 270 -6.52 0.34 -23.21
C ARG A 270 -5.18 0.58 -22.54
N LEU A 271 -4.41 1.57 -22.98
CA LEU A 271 -3.07 1.84 -22.46
C LEU A 271 -2.97 3.30 -22.03
N ASN A 272 -2.81 3.50 -20.73
CA ASN A 272 -2.62 4.80 -20.11
C ASN A 272 -1.29 4.84 -19.38
N GLY A 273 -0.64 5.97 -19.38
CA GLY A 273 0.59 6.21 -18.66
C GLY A 273 0.61 7.57 -17.98
N THR A 274 1.22 7.61 -16.81
CA THR A 274 1.52 8.81 -16.06
C THR A 274 3.02 8.87 -15.80
N PHE A 275 3.57 10.07 -15.86
CA PHE A 275 4.96 10.33 -15.53
C PHE A 275 5.08 11.63 -14.76
N ARG A 276 5.87 11.63 -13.71
CA ARG A 276 6.28 12.81 -12.93
C ARG A 276 7.78 12.74 -12.73
N GLY A 277 8.45 13.84 -12.92
CA GLY A 277 9.87 13.98 -12.69
C GLY A 277 10.19 15.36 -12.16
N GLY A 278 11.24 15.48 -11.38
CA GLY A 278 11.65 16.75 -10.82
C GLY A 278 12.69 16.60 -9.73
N VAL A 279 12.60 17.45 -8.73
CA VAL A 279 13.54 17.49 -7.62
C VAL A 279 12.80 17.41 -6.29
N GLU A 280 13.44 16.74 -5.36
CA GLU A 280 13.10 16.63 -3.97
C GLU A 280 14.14 17.40 -3.15
N LEU A 281 13.69 18.36 -2.38
CA LEU A 281 14.51 19.22 -1.53
C LEU A 281 14.11 18.94 -0.08
N ARG A 282 14.96 18.19 0.61
CA ARG A 282 14.69 17.71 1.97
C ARG A 282 15.59 18.39 2.97
N SER A 283 15.03 18.80 4.09
CA SER A 283 15.74 19.24 5.27
C SER A 283 15.39 18.34 6.45
N SER A 284 16.35 17.65 7.02
CA SER A 284 16.15 16.76 8.17
C SER A 284 17.09 17.12 9.32
N GLU A 285 16.65 16.85 10.55
CA GLU A 285 17.46 17.10 11.73
C GLU A 285 18.75 16.28 11.74
N SER A 286 18.69 15.05 11.22
CA SER A 286 19.83 14.12 11.23
C SER A 286 20.85 14.36 10.12
N ASN A 287 20.38 14.67 8.89
CA ASN A 287 21.23 14.71 7.69
C ASN A 287 21.37 16.13 7.09
N GLY A 288 20.70 17.14 7.68
CA GLY A 288 20.67 18.50 7.15
C GLY A 288 19.93 18.59 5.81
N PHE A 289 20.37 19.51 4.96
CA PHE A 289 19.75 19.75 3.65
C PHE A 289 20.30 18.79 2.59
N GLN A 290 19.37 18.16 1.86
CA GLN A 290 19.65 17.25 0.75
C GLN A 290 18.80 17.62 -0.45
N ALA A 291 19.36 17.52 -1.66
CA ALA A 291 18.64 17.63 -2.91
C ALA A 291 18.80 16.32 -3.69
N SER A 292 17.70 15.73 -4.12
CA SER A 292 17.67 14.47 -4.85
C SER A 292 16.81 14.61 -6.11
N PRO A 293 17.14 13.93 -7.20
CA PRO A 293 16.17 13.75 -8.27
C PRO A 293 14.99 12.92 -7.76
N TYR A 294 13.81 13.25 -8.26
CA TYR A 294 12.58 12.52 -8.01
C TYR A 294 11.98 12.07 -9.34
N PHE A 295 11.54 10.83 -9.42
CA PHE A 295 10.63 10.46 -10.49
C PHE A 295 9.61 9.42 -10.04
N GLN A 296 8.47 9.42 -10.72
CA GLN A 296 7.39 8.47 -10.54
C GLN A 296 6.72 8.22 -11.89
N SER A 297 6.40 6.97 -12.17
CA SER A 297 5.66 6.61 -13.38
C SER A 297 4.74 5.43 -13.12
N ALA A 298 3.59 5.44 -13.79
CA ALA A 298 2.68 4.31 -13.81
C ALA A 298 2.21 4.07 -15.24
N LEU A 299 2.14 2.80 -15.63
CA LEU A 299 1.61 2.35 -16.90
C LEU A 299 0.53 1.32 -16.63
N THR A 300 -0.68 1.60 -17.11
CA THR A 300 -1.83 0.70 -16.96
C THR A 300 -2.27 0.18 -18.33
N TYR A 301 -2.30 -1.13 -18.48
CA TYR A 301 -2.80 -1.77 -19.69
C TYR A 301 -4.00 -2.66 -19.38
N ILE A 302 -5.14 -2.34 -20.01
CA ILE A 302 -6.39 -3.07 -19.87
C ILE A 302 -6.40 -4.22 -20.88
N LEU A 303 -6.32 -5.43 -20.38
CA LEU A 303 -6.45 -6.67 -21.15
C LEU A 303 -7.92 -6.98 -21.43
N HIS A 304 -8.20 -7.99 -22.28
CA HIS A 304 -9.56 -8.42 -22.54
C HIS A 304 -10.28 -8.93 -21.27
N ASN A 305 -9.56 -9.67 -20.43
CA ASN A 305 -10.09 -10.27 -19.21
C ASN A 305 -9.26 -9.88 -17.97
N GLY A 306 -8.68 -8.69 -17.94
CA GLY A 306 -7.85 -8.30 -16.81
C GLY A 306 -7.11 -6.98 -17.03
N PHE A 307 -6.05 -6.78 -16.26
CA PHE A 307 -5.20 -5.61 -16.37
C PHE A 307 -3.76 -5.92 -15.95
N VAL A 308 -2.84 -5.09 -16.43
CA VAL A 308 -1.45 -5.01 -15.98
C VAL A 308 -1.20 -3.59 -15.52
N ILE A 309 -0.61 -3.42 -14.36
CA ILE A 309 -0.13 -2.14 -13.85
C ILE A 309 1.37 -2.28 -13.60
N TRP A 310 2.15 -1.38 -14.17
CA TRP A 310 3.58 -1.27 -13.92
C TRP A 310 3.89 0.10 -13.36
N THR A 311 4.54 0.13 -12.22
CA THR A 311 4.83 1.34 -11.46
C THR A 311 6.33 1.43 -11.19
N ASN A 312 6.86 2.63 -11.21
CA ASN A 312 8.25 2.92 -10.87
C ASN A 312 8.33 4.22 -10.09
N SER A 313 9.21 4.28 -9.12
CA SER A 313 9.52 5.52 -8.40
C SER A 313 10.99 5.56 -7.97
N TYR A 314 11.50 6.77 -7.83
CA TYR A 314 12.77 7.06 -7.19
C TYR A 314 12.61 8.29 -6.31
N SER A 315 12.88 8.14 -5.03
CA SER A 315 12.75 9.19 -4.02
C SER A 315 13.63 8.87 -2.81
N ILE A 316 13.82 9.85 -1.94
CA ILE A 316 14.32 9.57 -0.59
C ILE A 316 13.15 8.98 0.21
N GLU A 317 13.36 7.81 0.78
CA GLU A 317 12.36 7.11 1.59
C GLU A 317 12.81 6.96 3.03
N GLU A 318 11.85 6.95 3.95
CA GLU A 318 12.12 6.66 5.35
C GLU A 318 12.60 5.23 5.54
N SER A 319 13.54 5.04 6.43
CA SER A 319 14.01 3.69 6.79
C SER A 319 13.19 3.16 7.96
N ASN A 320 12.88 1.87 7.94
CA ASN A 320 12.33 1.16 9.09
C ASN A 320 13.42 0.45 9.92
N THR A 321 14.68 0.79 9.68
CA THR A 321 15.80 0.25 10.46
C THR A 321 16.16 1.21 11.57
N VAL A 322 16.23 0.72 12.81
CA VAL A 322 16.62 1.52 13.98
C VAL A 322 17.97 2.18 13.74
N GLY A 323 18.03 3.50 13.92
CA GLY A 323 19.26 4.30 13.78
C GLY A 323 19.61 4.70 12.34
N VAL A 324 18.78 4.38 11.37
CA VAL A 324 18.90 4.85 9.97
C VAL A 324 17.73 5.78 9.69
N SER A 325 18.00 7.01 9.23
CA SER A 325 16.95 7.99 8.94
C SER A 325 16.26 7.68 7.62
N SER A 326 16.80 8.14 6.54
CA SER A 326 16.21 8.02 5.21
C SER A 326 17.28 7.72 4.18
N ALA A 327 16.90 7.09 3.10
CA ALA A 327 17.82 6.73 2.00
C ALA A 327 17.14 6.86 0.64
N PRO A 328 17.90 7.20 -0.42
CA PRO A 328 17.37 7.12 -1.77
C PRO A 328 16.98 5.69 -2.10
N ALA A 329 15.77 5.50 -2.61
CA ALA A 329 15.26 4.21 -3.02
C ALA A 329 14.67 4.26 -4.43
N PHE A 330 14.96 3.22 -5.21
CA PHE A 330 14.28 2.94 -6.45
C PHE A 330 13.32 1.78 -6.24
N ARG A 331 12.07 1.98 -6.62
CA ARG A 331 11.03 0.95 -6.56
C ARG A 331 10.48 0.67 -7.94
N THR A 332 10.23 -0.59 -8.22
CA THR A 332 9.46 -1.01 -9.39
C THR A 332 8.50 -2.11 -8.99
N GLY A 333 7.27 -2.01 -9.46
CA GLY A 333 6.20 -2.96 -9.17
C GLY A 333 5.45 -3.32 -10.45
N LEU A 334 5.15 -4.60 -10.63
CA LEU A 334 4.30 -5.11 -11.70
C LEU A 334 3.18 -5.91 -11.09
N THR A 335 1.94 -5.52 -11.36
CA THR A 335 0.74 -6.26 -10.96
C THR A 335 -0.02 -6.71 -12.22
N LEU A 336 -0.26 -8.01 -12.32
CA LEU A 336 -1.08 -8.61 -13.35
C LEU A 336 -2.28 -9.30 -12.70
N ASN A 337 -3.47 -8.98 -13.17
CA ASN A 337 -4.68 -9.75 -12.87
C ASN A 337 -5.29 -10.21 -14.20
N TYR A 338 -5.57 -11.50 -14.34
CA TYR A 338 -6.08 -12.05 -15.59
C TYR A 338 -7.05 -13.21 -15.40
N GLY A 339 -8.23 -13.11 -16.00
CA GLY A 339 -9.19 -14.19 -16.10
C GLY A 339 -8.80 -15.19 -17.19
N LEU A 340 -8.19 -16.30 -16.80
CA LEU A 340 -7.76 -17.38 -17.70
C LEU A 340 -8.96 -18.09 -18.32
N THR A 341 -10.00 -18.30 -17.53
CA THR A 341 -11.28 -18.86 -17.96
C THR A 341 -12.43 -18.16 -17.23
N ARG A 342 -13.68 -18.53 -17.51
CA ARG A 342 -14.84 -18.02 -16.76
C ARG A 342 -14.81 -18.36 -15.25
N ARG A 343 -14.02 -19.34 -14.85
CA ARG A 343 -13.94 -19.81 -13.46
C ARG A 343 -12.55 -19.73 -12.86
N LEU A 344 -11.51 -19.57 -13.68
CA LEU A 344 -10.12 -19.53 -13.23
C LEU A 344 -9.55 -18.15 -13.51
N SER A 345 -9.04 -17.49 -12.48
CA SER A 345 -8.27 -16.25 -12.58
C SER A 345 -6.91 -16.43 -11.95
N GLY A 346 -5.93 -15.72 -12.49
CA GLY A 346 -4.57 -15.63 -11.97
C GLY A 346 -4.23 -14.20 -11.59
N ASN A 347 -3.46 -14.07 -10.52
CA ASN A 347 -2.87 -12.82 -10.09
C ASN A 347 -1.36 -13.02 -9.93
N LEU A 348 -0.58 -12.03 -10.33
CA LEU A 348 0.87 -11.98 -10.14
C LEU A 348 1.26 -10.58 -9.69
N ALA A 349 1.89 -10.48 -8.55
CA ALA A 349 2.54 -9.26 -8.11
C ALA A 349 4.05 -9.49 -8.00
N LEU A 350 4.81 -8.55 -8.54
CA LEU A 350 6.28 -8.53 -8.51
C LEU A 350 6.70 -7.16 -8.02
N PHE A 351 7.53 -7.11 -6.97
CA PHE A 351 8.11 -5.87 -6.48
C PHE A 351 9.61 -6.01 -6.33
N TYR A 352 10.29 -4.97 -6.68
CA TYR A 352 11.72 -4.84 -6.46
C TYR A 352 12.00 -3.45 -5.89
N VAL A 353 12.73 -3.42 -4.78
CA VAL A 353 13.19 -2.20 -4.14
C VAL A 353 14.70 -2.24 -4.08
N TYR A 354 15.34 -1.22 -4.63
CA TYR A 354 16.75 -0.97 -4.48
C TYR A 354 16.93 0.26 -3.60
N GLY A 355 17.43 0.08 -2.39
CA GLY A 355 17.64 1.18 -1.45
C GLY A 355 19.08 1.26 -1.01
N GLY A 356 19.66 2.46 -0.98
CA GLY A 356 20.95 2.71 -0.36
C GLY A 356 20.78 2.89 1.14
N ASN A 357 21.37 2.03 1.97
CA ASN A 357 21.52 2.31 3.39
C ASN A 357 22.59 3.38 3.58
N GLN A 358 22.20 4.57 3.99
CA GLN A 358 23.16 5.51 4.57
C GLN A 358 23.29 5.20 6.07
N SER A 359 24.13 4.24 6.38
CA SER A 359 24.62 4.12 7.76
C SER A 359 25.75 5.11 7.96
N GLY A 360 25.68 5.92 8.99
CA GLY A 360 26.81 6.74 9.46
C GLY A 360 28.01 5.94 10.00
N GLY A 361 28.09 4.66 9.67
CA GLY A 361 29.15 3.72 10.00
C GLY A 361 29.73 3.06 8.75
N THR A 362 30.97 2.63 8.82
CA THR A 362 31.89 2.18 7.77
C THR A 362 31.46 1.00 6.88
N SER A 363 30.19 0.62 6.84
CA SER A 363 29.68 -0.43 5.96
C SER A 363 28.30 -0.04 5.41
N SER A 364 28.29 0.56 4.21
CA SER A 364 27.08 0.75 3.40
C SER A 364 26.69 -0.59 2.76
N SER A 365 25.74 -1.30 3.34
CA SER A 365 25.08 -2.40 2.64
C SER A 365 23.85 -1.84 1.93
N SER A 366 23.87 -1.81 0.60
CA SER A 366 22.65 -1.56 -0.19
C SER A 366 21.69 -2.72 0.05
N GLY A 367 20.51 -2.41 0.56
CA GLY A 367 19.46 -3.40 0.78
C GLY A 367 18.58 -3.53 -0.46
N ASN A 368 18.59 -4.70 -1.09
CA ASN A 368 17.64 -5.02 -2.15
C ASN A 368 16.52 -5.86 -1.57
N THR A 369 15.28 -5.50 -1.87
CA THR A 369 14.12 -6.33 -1.54
C THR A 369 13.48 -6.82 -2.83
N ILE A 370 13.21 -8.12 -2.90
CA ILE A 370 12.46 -8.75 -3.97
C ILE A 370 11.23 -9.39 -3.35
N ASP A 371 10.08 -9.13 -3.92
CA ASP A 371 8.81 -9.75 -3.54
C ASP A 371 8.10 -10.31 -4.77
N ILE A 372 7.68 -11.59 -4.71
CA ILE A 372 7.03 -12.30 -5.81
C ILE A 372 5.82 -13.04 -5.26
N SER A 373 4.64 -12.72 -5.75
CA SER A 373 3.37 -13.27 -5.26
C SER A 373 2.44 -13.73 -6.40
N PRO A 374 2.64 -14.93 -6.98
CA PRO A 374 1.67 -15.55 -7.88
C PRO A 374 0.55 -16.23 -7.10
N SER A 375 -0.67 -16.11 -7.60
CA SER A 375 -1.81 -16.83 -7.05
C SER A 375 -2.83 -17.19 -8.12
N LEU A 376 -3.61 -18.24 -7.85
CA LEU A 376 -4.69 -18.71 -8.68
C LEU A 376 -5.97 -18.81 -7.86
N ARG A 377 -7.09 -18.41 -8.45
CA ARG A 377 -8.42 -18.54 -7.86
C ARG A 377 -9.33 -19.29 -8.81
N TYR A 378 -9.97 -20.33 -8.31
CA TYR A 378 -10.94 -21.13 -9.05
C TYR A 378 -12.32 -21.03 -8.43
N LEU A 379 -13.31 -20.58 -9.20
CA LEU A 379 -14.72 -20.50 -8.80
C LEU A 379 -15.35 -21.87 -8.87
N ILE A 380 -15.56 -22.52 -7.72
CA ILE A 380 -16.25 -23.82 -7.61
C ILE A 380 -17.74 -23.60 -7.85
N THR A 381 -18.31 -22.62 -7.15
CA THR A 381 -19.70 -22.17 -7.30
C THR A 381 -19.73 -20.63 -7.35
N ARG A 382 -20.91 -20.02 -7.46
CA ARG A 382 -21.05 -18.56 -7.39
C ARG A 382 -20.64 -17.96 -6.03
N ARG A 383 -20.62 -18.78 -4.98
CA ARG A 383 -20.35 -18.36 -3.60
C ARG A 383 -19.08 -18.99 -3.01
N LEU A 384 -18.57 -20.04 -3.62
CA LEU A 384 -17.40 -20.77 -3.13
C LEU A 384 -16.28 -20.71 -4.16
N SER A 385 -15.10 -20.32 -3.75
CA SER A 385 -13.87 -20.37 -4.55
C SER A 385 -12.76 -21.06 -3.79
N ALA A 386 -11.87 -21.74 -4.53
CA ALA A 386 -10.60 -22.22 -4.06
C ALA A 386 -9.51 -21.26 -4.51
N ASN A 387 -8.55 -21.01 -3.68
CA ASN A 387 -7.36 -20.21 -3.96
C ASN A 387 -6.10 -20.99 -3.59
N ALA A 388 -5.05 -20.80 -4.34
CA ALA A 388 -3.73 -21.31 -4.04
C ALA A 388 -2.68 -20.33 -4.54
N GLY A 389 -1.58 -20.21 -3.85
CA GLY A 389 -0.53 -19.28 -4.24
C GLY A 389 0.78 -19.55 -3.52
N TYR A 390 1.73 -18.72 -3.89
CA TYR A 390 3.08 -18.71 -3.39
C TYR A 390 3.49 -17.26 -3.15
N HIS A 391 4.23 -17.00 -2.09
CA HIS A 391 4.78 -15.70 -1.81
C HIS A 391 6.25 -15.87 -1.43
N TYR A 392 7.11 -15.22 -2.18
CA TYR A 392 8.54 -15.16 -1.94
C TYR A 392 8.95 -13.74 -1.62
N THR A 393 9.64 -13.58 -0.51
CA THR A 393 10.25 -12.31 -0.14
C THR A 393 11.72 -12.55 0.20
N SER A 394 12.58 -11.69 -0.30
CA SER A 394 14.02 -11.70 0.02
C SER A 394 14.49 -10.27 0.26
N VAL A 395 15.16 -10.08 1.38
CA VAL A 395 15.82 -8.81 1.73
C VAL A 395 17.31 -9.04 1.77
N SER A 396 18.07 -8.32 0.98
CA SER A 396 19.53 -8.44 0.90
C SER A 396 20.18 -8.20 2.26
N GLY A 397 21.08 -9.11 2.66
CA GLY A 397 21.70 -9.07 4.00
C GLY A 397 20.81 -9.60 5.13
N SER A 398 19.59 -10.03 4.83
CA SER A 398 18.65 -10.67 5.72
C SER A 398 18.28 -12.06 5.19
N GLN A 399 17.30 -12.70 5.82
CA GLN A 399 16.84 -14.02 5.41
C GLN A 399 15.75 -13.89 4.34
N SER A 400 15.68 -14.88 3.44
CA SER A 400 14.55 -15.05 2.53
C SER A 400 13.42 -15.82 3.20
N GLN A 401 12.20 -15.63 2.70
CA GLN A 401 10.99 -16.28 3.16
C GLN A 401 10.21 -16.84 1.98
N ASN A 402 9.81 -18.09 2.07
CA ASN A 402 8.91 -18.76 1.14
C ASN A 402 7.62 -19.15 1.85
N ASN A 403 6.51 -18.70 1.33
CA ASN A 403 5.19 -18.97 1.88
C ASN A 403 4.30 -19.63 0.81
N TYR A 404 3.86 -20.84 1.06
CA TYR A 404 2.96 -21.62 0.20
C TYR A 404 1.60 -21.69 0.88
N PHE A 405 0.53 -21.44 0.14
CA PHE A 405 -0.80 -21.47 0.72
C PHE A 405 -1.85 -22.04 -0.25
N ALA A 406 -2.88 -22.63 0.35
CA ALA A 406 -4.10 -23.02 -0.34
C ALA A 406 -5.30 -22.85 0.60
N GLY A 407 -6.43 -22.47 0.06
CA GLY A 407 -7.61 -22.22 0.89
C GLY A 407 -8.91 -22.18 0.12
N LEU A 408 -9.98 -21.99 0.88
CA LEU A 408 -11.34 -21.83 0.40
C LEU A 408 -11.89 -20.48 0.85
N SER A 409 -12.56 -19.78 -0.05
CA SER A 409 -13.24 -18.52 0.27
C SER A 409 -14.72 -18.65 -0.07
N PHE A 410 -15.55 -18.15 0.84
CA PHE A 410 -16.98 -18.17 0.75
C PHE A 410 -17.54 -16.74 0.76
N SER A 411 -18.45 -16.39 -0.13
CA SER A 411 -19.06 -15.06 -0.23
C SER A 411 -20.58 -15.12 -0.23
N PHE A 412 -21.21 -14.20 0.47
CA PHE A 412 -22.65 -14.07 0.62
C PHE A 412 -23.19 -12.78 -0.02
#